data_2511602b67f641fa4b1384c4f9c1afe8
#
_entry.id   2511602b67f641fa4b1384c4f9c1afe8
#
_cell.length_a   1.000
_cell.length_b   1.000
_cell.length_c   1.000
_cell.angle_alpha   90.00
_cell.angle_beta   90.00
_cell.angle_gamma   90.00
#
_symmetry.space_group_name_H-M   'P 1'
#
loop_
_entity.id
_entity.type
_entity.pdbx_description
1 polymer ?
#
loop_
_entity_poly.entity_id
_entity_poly.type
_entity_poly.pdbx_seq_one_letter_code
_entity_poly.pdbx_strand_id
1 'polypeptide(L)'
;EICACLVGSEMCIRDRLGYALMRKALDLYNAPVRKAIDLAHGKFSQDLPMPELVKKADEVTSVGVQAGEGWLLTAEILELIESGCPNVICAQPFACLPNHVTGRGMFGKIRRLHPEANIVSIDYDPGASEANQLNRIKLMIAAAKKAHKAA
;
A
#
# COMPACT_ATOMS: atom_id res chain seq x y z
N GLU A 1 19.58 3.22 25.76
CA GLU A 1 20.10 4.04 24.64
C GLU A 1 21.59 3.87 24.39
N ILE A 2 22.43 3.77 25.42
CA ILE A 2 23.88 3.61 25.29
C ILE A 2 24.28 2.22 24.76
N CYS A 3 23.51 1.20 25.08
CA CYS A 3 23.76 -0.18 24.61
C CYS A 3 23.51 -0.35 23.10
N ALA A 4 22.62 0.42 22.52
CA ALA A 4 22.34 0.40 21.08
C ALA A 4 23.49 1.00 20.24
N CYS A 5 24.27 1.94 20.80
CA CYS A 5 25.39 2.56 20.09
C CYS A 5 26.67 1.71 20.06
N LEU A 6 26.92 0.88 21.06
CA LEU A 6 28.17 0.09 21.15
C LEU A 6 28.08 -1.29 20.50
N VAL A 7 26.89 -1.90 20.48
CA VAL A 7 26.62 -3.17 19.76
C VAL A 7 26.20 -2.91 18.32
N GLY A 8 25.83 -1.68 17.99
CA GLY A 8 25.16 -1.32 16.75
C GLY A 8 26.05 -1.25 15.51
N SER A 9 27.35 -1.00 15.62
CA SER A 9 28.15 -0.76 14.40
C SER A 9 28.44 -2.04 13.59
N GLU A 10 28.79 -3.13 14.25
CA GLU A 10 29.04 -4.39 13.55
C GLU A 10 27.75 -5.10 13.14
N MET A 11 26.71 -5.05 13.98
CA MET A 11 25.38 -5.53 13.58
C MET A 11 24.81 -4.72 12.41
N CYS A 12 24.91 -3.40 12.41
CA CYS A 12 24.45 -2.54 11.31
C CYS A 12 25.17 -2.82 10.00
N ILE A 13 26.46 -3.12 10.00
CA ILE A 13 27.23 -3.45 8.78
C ILE A 13 26.81 -4.84 8.27
N ARG A 14 26.69 -5.80 9.17
CA ARG A 14 26.25 -7.17 8.85
C ARG A 14 24.82 -7.19 8.33
N ASP A 15 23.93 -6.42 8.95
CA ASP A 15 22.55 -6.28 8.54
C ASP A 15 22.43 -5.57 7.19
N ARG A 16 23.24 -4.55 6.92
CA ARG A 16 23.29 -3.86 5.62
C ARG A 16 23.78 -4.79 4.51
N LEU A 17 24.79 -5.62 4.76
CA LEU A 17 25.26 -6.59 3.80
C LEU A 17 24.21 -7.69 3.55
N GLY A 18 23.62 -8.22 4.61
CA GLY A 18 22.54 -9.19 4.54
C GLY A 18 21.33 -8.66 3.77
N TYR A 19 20.93 -7.42 4.05
CA TYR A 19 19.86 -6.74 3.33
C TYR A 19 20.19 -6.53 1.85
N ALA A 20 21.41 -6.09 1.53
CA ALA A 20 21.84 -5.88 0.15
C ALA A 20 21.88 -7.20 -0.66
N LEU A 21 22.32 -8.30 -0.04
CA LEU A 21 22.31 -9.63 -0.65
C LEU A 21 20.89 -10.13 -0.86
N MET A 22 20.02 -10.01 0.14
CA MET A 22 18.61 -10.40 0.04
C MET A 22 17.88 -9.60 -1.04
N ARG A 23 18.11 -8.30 -1.09
CA ARG A 23 17.54 -7.43 -2.14
C ARG A 23 18.00 -7.85 -3.54
N LYS A 24 19.31 -8.12 -3.73
CA LYS A 24 19.82 -8.64 -5.00
C LYS A 24 19.19 -9.97 -5.39
N ALA A 25 19.02 -10.87 -4.43
CA ALA A 25 18.38 -12.17 -4.67
C ALA A 25 16.91 -11.99 -5.10
N LEU A 26 16.16 -11.11 -4.43
CA LEU A 26 14.78 -10.78 -4.78
C LEU A 26 14.68 -10.12 -6.17
N ASP A 27 15.57 -9.18 -6.48
CA ASP A 27 15.60 -8.54 -7.80
C ASP A 27 15.89 -9.55 -8.91
N LEU A 28 16.81 -10.49 -8.67
CA LEU A 28 17.13 -11.58 -9.62
C LEU A 28 15.92 -12.52 -9.79
N TYR A 29 15.25 -12.86 -8.69
CA TYR A 29 14.05 -13.72 -8.70
C TYR A 29 12.88 -13.06 -9.43
N ASN A 30 12.70 -11.76 -9.27
CA ASN A 30 11.63 -10.99 -9.90
C ASN A 30 11.93 -10.59 -11.35
N ALA A 31 13.17 -10.67 -11.82
CA ALA A 31 13.56 -10.25 -13.15
C ALA A 31 12.73 -10.90 -14.29
N PRO A 32 12.42 -12.21 -14.27
CA PRO A 32 11.55 -12.83 -15.29
C PRO A 32 10.14 -12.26 -15.30
N VAL A 33 9.56 -11.97 -14.11
CA VAL A 33 8.22 -11.40 -13.98
C VAL A 33 8.19 -9.98 -14.53
N ARG A 34 9.16 -9.14 -14.16
CA ARG A 34 9.30 -7.78 -14.70
C ARG A 34 9.42 -7.79 -16.23
N LYS A 35 10.25 -8.69 -16.77
CA LYS A 35 10.37 -8.87 -18.22
C LYS A 35 9.06 -9.29 -18.89
N ALA A 36 8.27 -10.15 -18.25
CA ALA A 36 6.95 -10.55 -18.76
C ALA A 36 5.96 -9.36 -18.77
N ILE A 37 5.98 -8.51 -17.72
CA ILE A 37 5.18 -7.29 -17.62
C ILE A 37 5.57 -6.32 -18.75
N ASP A 38 6.86 -6.10 -19.00
CA ASP A 38 7.35 -5.23 -20.08
C ASP A 38 6.89 -5.73 -21.46
N LEU A 39 6.90 -7.06 -21.67
CA LEU A 39 6.42 -7.68 -22.91
C LEU A 39 4.89 -7.58 -23.08
N ALA A 40 4.16 -7.28 -22.04
CA ALA A 40 2.70 -7.10 -22.10
C ALA A 40 2.26 -5.75 -22.71
N HIS A 41 3.20 -4.96 -23.23
CA HIS A 41 2.95 -3.71 -23.98
C HIS A 41 2.03 -2.72 -23.25
N GLY A 42 2.30 -2.47 -21.97
CA GLY A 42 1.58 -1.48 -21.16
C GLY A 42 0.21 -1.94 -20.66
N LYS A 43 -0.16 -3.22 -20.82
CA LYS A 43 -1.39 -3.76 -20.21
C LYS A 43 -1.30 -3.88 -18.70
N PHE A 44 -0.11 -3.96 -18.16
CA PHE A 44 0.17 -4.03 -16.73
C PHE A 44 1.24 -3.00 -16.38
N SER A 45 1.10 -2.37 -15.21
CA SER A 45 2.14 -1.52 -14.63
C SER A 45 3.12 -2.37 -13.82
N GLN A 46 4.36 -1.94 -13.75
CA GLN A 46 5.33 -2.51 -12.80
C GLN A 46 5.11 -1.90 -11.42
N ASP A 47 5.30 -2.73 -10.39
CA ASP A 47 5.28 -2.26 -9.01
C ASP A 47 6.44 -1.29 -8.76
N LEU A 48 6.20 -0.28 -7.92
CA LEU A 48 7.24 0.65 -7.52
C LEU A 48 8.32 -0.05 -6.68
N PRO A 49 9.58 0.36 -6.84
CA PRO A 49 10.64 -0.10 -5.96
C PRO A 49 10.38 0.28 -4.51
N MET A 50 10.73 -0.62 -3.57
CA MET A 50 10.53 -0.40 -2.12
C MET A 50 10.99 0.98 -1.61
N PRO A 51 12.14 1.55 -2.03
CA PRO A 51 12.54 2.88 -1.60
C PRO A 51 11.59 4.02 -2.02
N GLU A 52 10.86 3.85 -3.11
CA GLU A 52 9.87 4.81 -3.57
C GLU A 52 8.56 4.67 -2.79
N LEU A 53 8.14 3.44 -2.51
CA LEU A 53 7.00 3.16 -1.61
C LEU A 53 7.23 3.73 -0.21
N VAL A 54 8.45 3.62 0.33
CA VAL A 54 8.83 4.25 1.61
C VAL A 54 8.62 5.75 1.58
N LYS A 55 9.06 6.43 0.53
CA LYS A 55 8.87 7.89 0.40
C LYS A 55 7.41 8.28 0.34
N LYS A 56 6.60 7.54 -0.43
CA LYS A 56 5.15 7.78 -0.50
C LYS A 56 4.47 7.60 0.86
N ALA A 57 4.80 6.52 1.57
CA ALA A 57 4.24 6.28 2.91
C ALA A 57 4.56 7.41 3.88
N ASP A 58 5.80 7.92 3.87
CA ASP A 58 6.29 8.93 4.83
C ASP A 58 5.53 10.27 4.72
N GLU A 59 4.90 10.55 3.60
CA GLU A 59 4.02 11.71 3.42
C GLU A 59 2.74 11.60 4.26
N VAL A 60 2.28 10.39 4.55
CA VAL A 60 1.01 10.13 5.22
C VAL A 60 1.20 9.50 6.59
N THR A 61 2.07 8.52 6.73
CA THR A 61 2.29 7.78 7.98
C THR A 61 3.78 7.53 8.19
N SER A 62 4.19 7.36 9.45
CA SER A 62 5.57 6.99 9.74
C SER A 62 5.87 5.57 9.28
N VAL A 63 7.00 5.38 8.63
CA VAL A 63 7.53 4.05 8.28
C VAL A 63 7.93 3.21 9.52
N GLY A 64 7.93 3.81 10.71
CA GLY A 64 8.08 3.10 11.97
C GLY A 64 6.85 2.27 12.37
N VAL A 65 5.70 2.48 11.72
CA VAL A 65 4.49 1.67 11.94
C VAL A 65 4.61 0.37 11.15
N GLN A 66 5.11 -0.69 11.81
CA GLN A 66 5.48 -1.98 11.18
C GLN A 66 4.66 -3.16 11.69
N ALA A 67 3.52 -2.93 12.35
CA ALA A 67 2.64 -4.03 12.78
C ALA A 67 1.92 -4.64 11.58
N GLY A 68 2.19 -5.92 11.29
CA GLY A 68 1.73 -6.57 10.06
C GLY A 68 2.31 -5.88 8.82
N GLU A 69 1.48 -5.60 7.83
CA GLU A 69 1.83 -4.84 6.61
C GLU A 69 2.21 -3.39 6.91
N GLY A 70 1.70 -2.86 8.02
CA GLY A 70 2.06 -1.54 8.54
C GLY A 70 1.88 -0.42 7.51
N TRP A 71 2.91 0.42 7.38
CA TRP A 71 2.94 1.57 6.48
C TRP A 71 2.78 1.20 5.00
N LEU A 72 3.06 -0.06 4.62
CA LEU A 72 2.99 -0.52 3.23
C LEU A 72 1.58 -0.38 2.66
N LEU A 73 0.54 -0.68 3.46
CA LEU A 73 -0.86 -0.49 3.04
C LEU A 73 -1.16 0.96 2.61
N THR A 74 -0.61 1.93 3.37
CA THR A 74 -0.75 3.35 3.01
C THR A 74 -0.02 3.68 1.71
N ALA A 75 1.20 3.14 1.54
CA ALA A 75 2.01 3.35 0.34
C ALA A 75 1.32 2.79 -0.92
N GLU A 76 0.76 1.59 -0.84
CA GLU A 76 0.05 0.95 -1.95
C GLU A 76 -1.21 1.73 -2.36
N ILE A 77 -1.96 2.26 -1.39
CA ILE A 77 -3.11 3.12 -1.69
C ILE A 77 -2.67 4.37 -2.46
N LEU A 78 -1.59 5.03 -2.01
CA LEU A 78 -1.04 6.22 -2.67
C LEU A 78 -0.52 5.89 -4.07
N GLU A 79 0.18 4.77 -4.23
CA GLU A 79 0.67 4.31 -5.53
C GLU A 79 -0.47 4.12 -6.53
N LEU A 80 -1.56 3.46 -6.11
CA LEU A 80 -2.73 3.26 -6.97
C LEU A 80 -3.36 4.59 -7.40
N ILE A 81 -3.54 5.53 -6.47
CA ILE A 81 -4.13 6.83 -6.76
C ILE A 81 -3.25 7.60 -7.76
N GLU A 82 -1.96 7.70 -7.51
CA GLU A 82 -1.02 8.45 -8.35
C GLU A 82 -0.77 7.78 -9.71
N SER A 83 -0.94 6.46 -9.81
CA SER A 83 -0.91 5.75 -11.10
C SER A 83 -2.18 5.94 -11.95
N GLY A 84 -3.14 6.74 -11.47
CA GLY A 84 -4.38 7.03 -12.19
C GLY A 84 -5.55 6.12 -11.81
N CYS A 85 -5.44 5.37 -10.72
CA CYS A 85 -6.50 4.53 -10.17
C CYS A 85 -7.06 5.10 -8.86
N PRO A 86 -7.82 6.22 -8.89
CA PRO A 86 -8.29 6.90 -7.68
C PRO A 86 -9.38 6.12 -6.93
N ASN A 87 -9.94 5.07 -7.53
CA ASN A 87 -11.00 4.25 -6.96
C ASN A 87 -10.38 2.99 -6.30
N VAL A 88 -10.14 3.03 -4.99
CA VAL A 88 -9.42 1.99 -4.27
C VAL A 88 -10.31 1.28 -3.26
N ILE A 89 -10.36 -0.05 -3.32
CA ILE A 89 -11.02 -0.90 -2.34
C ILE A 89 -9.98 -1.55 -1.44
N CYS A 90 -10.04 -1.25 -0.14
CA CYS A 90 -9.26 -1.95 0.88
C CYS A 90 -10.09 -3.12 1.40
N ALA A 91 -9.84 -4.31 0.88
CA ALA A 91 -10.45 -5.55 1.36
C ALA A 91 -9.73 -6.01 2.63
N GLN A 92 -10.48 -6.25 3.70
CA GLN A 92 -9.88 -6.57 4.99
C GLN A 92 -10.72 -7.59 5.77
N PRO A 93 -10.09 -8.44 6.62
CA PRO A 93 -10.82 -9.16 7.65
C PRO A 93 -11.28 -8.20 8.75
N PHE A 94 -12.40 -8.53 9.42
CA PHE A 94 -12.86 -7.75 10.55
C PHE A 94 -11.80 -7.67 11.65
N ALA A 95 -11.65 -6.49 12.25
CA ALA A 95 -10.67 -6.22 13.32
C ALA A 95 -9.20 -6.45 12.95
N CYS A 96 -8.84 -6.53 11.67
CA CYS A 96 -7.44 -6.55 11.25
C CYS A 96 -6.77 -5.22 11.61
N LEU A 97 -5.88 -5.24 12.62
CA LEU A 97 -5.27 -4.05 13.19
C LEU A 97 -4.52 -3.19 12.14
N PRO A 98 -3.61 -3.75 11.31
CA PRO A 98 -2.90 -2.96 10.30
C PRO A 98 -3.88 -2.28 9.34
N ASN A 99 -4.87 -2.99 8.83
CA ASN A 99 -5.87 -2.44 7.91
C ASN A 99 -6.71 -1.31 8.53
N HIS A 100 -7.00 -1.39 9.84
CA HIS A 100 -7.72 -0.33 10.53
C HIS A 100 -6.86 0.89 10.81
N VAL A 101 -5.59 0.70 11.20
CA VAL A 101 -4.68 1.80 11.58
C VAL A 101 -4.04 2.44 10.36
N THR A 102 -3.33 1.67 9.54
CA THR A 102 -2.54 2.18 8.39
C THR A 102 -3.28 2.13 7.06
N GLY A 103 -4.37 1.39 6.97
CA GLY A 103 -5.32 1.48 5.88
C GLY A 103 -6.39 2.53 6.17
N ARG A 104 -7.51 2.11 6.75
CA ARG A 104 -8.70 2.95 6.99
C ARG A 104 -8.42 4.20 7.82
N GLY A 105 -7.54 4.12 8.82
CA GLY A 105 -7.16 5.25 9.67
C GLY A 105 -6.50 6.40 8.89
N MET A 106 -5.83 6.10 7.78
CA MET A 106 -5.15 7.07 6.95
C MET A 106 -6.02 7.71 5.86
N PHE A 107 -7.21 7.17 5.56
CA PHE A 107 -8.09 7.68 4.51
C PHE A 107 -8.39 9.17 4.61
N GLY A 108 -8.55 9.69 5.82
CA GLY A 108 -8.79 11.12 6.04
C GLY A 108 -7.61 12.01 5.61
N LYS A 109 -6.38 11.55 5.86
CA LYS A 109 -5.18 12.27 5.44
C LYS A 109 -4.94 12.12 3.94
N ILE A 110 -5.11 10.92 3.39
CA ILE A 110 -4.98 10.65 1.97
C ILE A 110 -5.94 11.51 1.15
N ARG A 111 -7.22 11.59 1.52
CA ARG A 111 -8.21 12.42 0.83
C ARG A 111 -7.93 13.93 0.91
N ARG A 112 -7.19 14.39 1.91
CA ARG A 112 -6.76 15.80 1.96
C ARG A 112 -5.63 16.10 0.99
N LEU A 113 -4.75 15.14 0.76
CA LEU A 113 -3.64 15.24 -0.20
C LEU A 113 -4.11 14.97 -1.62
N HIS A 114 -5.03 14.01 -1.77
CA HIS A 114 -5.60 13.55 -3.03
C HIS A 114 -7.13 13.65 -2.99
N PRO A 115 -7.71 14.82 -3.28
CA PRO A 115 -9.17 15.03 -3.24
C PRO A 115 -9.97 14.15 -4.20
N GLU A 116 -9.34 13.66 -5.26
CA GLU A 116 -9.88 12.71 -6.23
C GLU A 116 -10.02 11.30 -5.67
N ALA A 117 -9.38 10.98 -4.54
CA ALA A 117 -9.33 9.65 -3.98
C ALA A 117 -10.69 9.15 -3.46
N ASN A 118 -11.23 8.16 -4.12
CA ASN A 118 -12.46 7.47 -3.77
C ASN A 118 -12.12 6.10 -3.14
N ILE A 119 -11.84 6.12 -1.84
CA ILE A 119 -11.34 4.97 -1.10
C ILE A 119 -12.45 4.41 -0.20
N VAL A 120 -12.61 3.09 -0.19
CA VAL A 120 -13.55 2.39 0.68
C VAL A 120 -12.91 1.16 1.32
N SER A 121 -13.19 0.92 2.61
CA SER A 121 -12.83 -0.35 3.26
C SER A 121 -14.03 -1.29 3.27
N ILE A 122 -13.79 -2.56 2.99
CA ILE A 122 -14.81 -3.60 2.97
C ILE A 122 -14.30 -4.78 3.80
N ASP A 123 -15.10 -5.16 4.80
CA ASP A 123 -14.81 -6.29 5.65
C ASP A 123 -15.29 -7.58 4.96
N TYR A 124 -14.39 -8.55 4.81
CA TYR A 124 -14.63 -9.87 4.22
C TYR A 124 -14.43 -10.97 5.26
N ASP A 125 -15.49 -11.26 6.00
CA ASP A 125 -15.52 -12.31 6.99
C ASP A 125 -16.71 -13.24 6.73
N PRO A 126 -16.66 -14.50 7.18
CA PRO A 126 -17.77 -15.44 7.03
C PRO A 126 -19.10 -14.96 7.63
N GLY A 127 -19.03 -14.06 8.64
CA GLY A 127 -20.20 -13.44 9.27
C GLY A 127 -20.53 -12.04 8.75
N ALA A 128 -19.81 -11.52 7.78
CA ALA A 128 -20.04 -10.18 7.25
C ALA A 128 -21.33 -10.14 6.41
N SER A 129 -22.07 -9.04 6.54
CA SER A 129 -23.30 -8.83 5.77
C SER A 129 -22.99 -8.53 4.31
N GLU A 130 -23.37 -9.42 3.42
CA GLU A 130 -23.27 -9.23 1.96
C GLU A 130 -23.95 -7.92 1.52
N ALA A 131 -25.09 -7.58 2.11
CA ALA A 131 -25.78 -6.34 1.82
C ALA A 131 -24.94 -5.10 2.14
N ASN A 132 -24.18 -5.11 3.24
CA ASN A 132 -23.27 -4.03 3.60
C ASN A 132 -22.10 -3.92 2.63
N GLN A 133 -21.53 -5.04 2.23
CA GLN A 133 -20.43 -5.09 1.24
C GLN A 133 -20.90 -4.50 -0.10
N LEU A 134 -22.03 -5.00 -0.63
CA LEU A 134 -22.61 -4.53 -1.87
C LEU A 134 -22.99 -3.05 -1.82
N ASN A 135 -23.55 -2.56 -0.71
CA ASN A 135 -23.90 -1.15 -0.57
C ASN A 135 -22.66 -0.25 -0.62
N ARG A 136 -21.57 -0.62 0.04
CA ARG A 136 -20.30 0.12 -0.01
C ARG A 136 -19.73 0.17 -1.43
N ILE A 137 -19.74 -0.96 -2.15
CA ILE A 137 -19.29 -1.04 -3.55
C ILE A 137 -20.18 -0.18 -4.45
N LYS A 138 -21.51 -0.25 -4.31
CA LYS A 138 -22.45 0.56 -5.09
C LYS A 138 -22.26 2.05 -4.86
N LEU A 139 -22.04 2.49 -3.62
CA LEU A 139 -21.76 3.89 -3.30
C LEU A 139 -20.45 4.36 -3.94
N MET A 140 -19.41 3.54 -3.88
CA MET A 140 -18.12 3.83 -4.54
C MET A 140 -18.28 3.97 -6.04
N ILE A 141 -18.99 3.04 -6.69
CA ILE A 141 -19.25 3.09 -8.14
C ILE A 141 -20.08 4.33 -8.50
N ALA A 142 -21.07 4.69 -7.68
CA ALA A 142 -21.88 5.89 -7.90
C ALA A 142 -21.01 7.17 -7.82
N ALA A 143 -20.10 7.25 -6.85
CA ALA A 143 -19.16 8.36 -6.72
C ALA A 143 -18.21 8.43 -7.93
N ALA A 144 -17.65 7.29 -8.35
CA ALA A 144 -16.77 7.21 -9.52
C ALA A 144 -17.47 7.66 -10.81
N LYS A 145 -18.72 7.21 -11.04
CA LYS A 145 -19.53 7.64 -12.20
C LYS A 145 -19.84 9.13 -12.19
N LYS A 146 -20.08 9.70 -10.99
CA LYS A 146 -20.32 11.15 -10.85
C LYS A 146 -19.06 11.95 -11.17
N ALA A 147 -17.92 11.52 -10.67
CA ALA A 147 -16.64 12.17 -10.96
C ALA A 147 -16.31 12.14 -12.47
N HIS A 148 -16.50 10.97 -13.12
CA HIS A 148 -16.28 10.84 -14.56
C HIS A 148 -17.21 11.70 -15.44
N LYS A 149 -18.42 12.02 -14.98
CA LYS A 149 -19.33 12.93 -15.71
C LYS A 149 -18.99 14.40 -15.51
N ALA A 150 -18.20 14.73 -14.49
CA ALA A 150 -17.84 16.12 -14.17
C ALA A 150 -16.48 16.53 -14.76
N ALA A 151 -15.70 15.55 -15.23
CA ALA A 151 -14.44 15.74 -15.94
C ALA A 151 -14.66 15.79 -17.46
#